data_e879afd14ae67a2b9db3e84916bb194b
#
_entry.id   e879afd14ae67a2b9db3e84916bb194b
#
_cell.length_a   1.000
_cell.length_b   1.000
_cell.length_c   1.000
_cell.angle_alpha   90.00
_cell.angle_beta   90.00
_cell.angle_gamma   90.00
#
_symmetry.space_group_name_H-M   'P 1'
#
loop_
_entity.id
_entity.type
_entity.pdbx_description
1 polymer ?
#
loop_
_entity_poly.entity_id
_entity_poly.type
_entity_poly.pdbx_seq_one_letter_code
_entity_poly.pdbx_strand_id
1 'polypeptide(L)'
;MAYYIVRAKPKPDRLNELKERLGRHAFVQMRPFGQALTRALNDARIQADGTAIWEEEDYCSPPLAEERAAVLDTYFEGITVERVQEGEGWKQIANLPRLGETNISEASY
;
A
#
# COMPACT_ATOMS: atom_id res chain seq x y z
N MET A 1 3.25 -5.86 18.49
CA MET A 1 3.33 -5.41 17.08
C MET A 1 2.92 -6.53 16.15
N ALA A 2 2.16 -6.22 15.15
CA ALA A 2 1.76 -7.21 14.18
C ALA A 2 2.16 -6.77 12.78
N TYR A 3 2.43 -7.75 11.92
CA TYR A 3 2.78 -7.50 10.52
C TYR A 3 1.76 -8.19 9.64
N TYR A 4 1.39 -7.54 8.55
CA TYR A 4 0.34 -8.02 7.66
C TYR A 4 0.78 -7.90 6.21
N ILE A 5 0.41 -8.88 5.39
CA ILE A 5 0.35 -8.67 3.96
C ILE A 5 -0.98 -7.98 3.68
N VAL A 6 -0.92 -6.88 2.96
CA VAL A 6 -2.09 -6.12 2.55
C VAL A 6 -2.24 -6.25 1.04
N ARG A 7 -3.45 -6.58 0.60
CA ARG A 7 -3.80 -6.64 -0.82
C ARG A 7 -4.94 -5.68 -1.07
N ALA A 8 -4.83 -4.88 -2.11
CA ALA A 8 -5.86 -3.89 -2.40
C ALA A 8 -5.82 -3.52 -3.88
N LYS A 9 -6.97 -3.16 -4.42
CA LYS A 9 -7.02 -2.71 -5.80
C LYS A 9 -6.90 -1.20 -5.87
N PRO A 10 -5.87 -0.67 -6.53
CA PRO A 10 -5.78 0.77 -6.72
C PRO A 10 -6.98 1.26 -7.53
N LYS A 11 -7.52 2.40 -7.14
CA LYS A 11 -8.52 3.09 -7.93
C LYS A 11 -7.78 3.77 -9.10
N PRO A 12 -8.05 3.38 -10.35
CA PRO A 12 -7.23 3.86 -11.48
C PRO A 12 -7.19 5.38 -11.60
N ASP A 13 -8.31 6.04 -11.33
CA ASP A 13 -8.42 7.49 -11.42
C ASP A 13 -7.74 8.21 -10.25
N ARG A 14 -7.28 7.48 -9.23
CA ARG A 14 -6.65 8.08 -8.06
C ARG A 14 -5.18 7.71 -7.92
N LEU A 15 -4.67 6.78 -8.72
CA LEU A 15 -3.31 6.29 -8.55
C LEU A 15 -2.27 7.38 -8.77
N ASN A 16 -2.45 8.24 -9.76
CA ASN A 16 -1.49 9.31 -10.02
C ASN A 16 -1.43 10.31 -8.86
N GLU A 17 -2.57 10.61 -8.27
CA GLU A 17 -2.61 11.47 -7.09
C GLU A 17 -1.86 10.82 -5.93
N LEU A 18 -2.04 9.51 -5.72
CA LEU A 18 -1.33 8.80 -4.67
C LEU A 18 0.18 8.88 -4.88
N LYS A 19 0.64 8.63 -6.11
CA LYS A 19 2.06 8.70 -6.43
C LYS A 19 2.63 10.10 -6.18
N GLU A 20 1.90 11.12 -6.57
CA GLU A 20 2.32 12.50 -6.36
C GLU A 20 2.44 12.81 -4.88
N ARG A 21 1.46 12.42 -4.08
CA ARG A 21 1.49 12.66 -2.64
C ARG A 21 2.60 11.89 -1.95
N LEU A 22 2.86 10.67 -2.37
CA LEU A 22 4.00 9.90 -1.85
C LEU A 22 5.31 10.61 -2.18
N GLY A 23 5.45 11.11 -3.40
CA GLY A 23 6.64 11.84 -3.81
C GLY A 23 6.88 13.11 -3.02
N ARG A 24 5.82 13.73 -2.52
CA ARG A 24 5.90 14.94 -1.70
C ARG A 24 5.96 14.64 -0.20
N HIS A 25 6.04 13.37 0.18
CA HIS A 25 6.04 12.94 1.58
C HIS A 25 4.79 13.40 2.34
N ALA A 26 3.64 13.40 1.67
CA ALA A 26 2.41 14.00 2.21
C ALA A 26 1.88 13.26 3.44
N PHE A 27 2.20 11.98 3.60
CA PHE A 27 1.66 11.18 4.71
C PHE A 27 2.63 11.04 5.89
N VAL A 28 3.87 11.48 5.73
CA VAL A 28 4.94 11.19 6.70
C VAL A 28 4.61 11.71 8.09
N GLN A 29 3.93 12.85 8.18
CA GLN A 29 3.64 13.47 9.47
C GLN A 29 2.38 12.96 10.14
N MET A 30 1.63 12.10 9.48
CA MET A 30 0.46 11.49 10.11
C MET A 30 0.89 10.56 11.23
N ARG A 31 0.26 10.67 12.39
CA ARG A 31 0.66 9.92 13.57
C ARG A 31 -0.40 8.91 13.94
N PRO A 32 0.00 7.74 14.38
CA PRO A 32 1.38 7.24 14.52
C PRO A 32 1.93 6.55 13.28
N PHE A 33 1.15 6.38 12.23
CA PHE A 33 1.44 5.45 11.13
C PHE A 33 2.16 6.05 9.93
N GLY A 34 2.31 7.38 9.86
CA GLY A 34 2.71 8.06 8.63
C GLY A 34 4.01 7.59 8.01
N GLN A 35 5.05 7.40 8.81
CA GLN A 35 6.35 6.96 8.28
C GLN A 35 6.29 5.51 7.78
N ALA A 36 5.68 4.63 8.58
CA ALA A 36 5.57 3.22 8.20
C ALA A 36 4.71 3.05 6.95
N LEU A 37 3.59 3.75 6.87
CA LEU A 37 2.72 3.68 5.71
C LEU A 37 3.42 4.22 4.46
N THR A 38 4.10 5.36 4.58
CA THR A 38 4.82 5.95 3.45
C THR A 38 5.87 5.00 2.91
N ARG A 39 6.66 4.38 3.80
CA ARG A 39 7.67 3.43 3.40
C ARG A 39 7.04 2.21 2.71
N ALA A 40 5.98 1.68 3.30
CA ALA A 40 5.31 0.50 2.74
C ALA A 40 4.74 0.79 1.36
N LEU A 41 4.08 1.92 1.18
CA LEU A 41 3.49 2.26 -0.12
C LEU A 41 4.55 2.56 -1.18
N ASN A 42 5.66 3.17 -0.80
CA ASN A 42 6.77 3.39 -1.73
C ASN A 42 7.39 2.08 -2.22
N ASP A 43 7.38 1.05 -1.39
CA ASP A 43 7.91 -0.26 -1.74
C ASP A 43 6.84 -1.25 -2.18
N ALA A 44 5.59 -0.83 -2.23
CA ALA A 44 4.49 -1.71 -2.63
C ALA A 44 4.71 -2.25 -4.03
N ARG A 45 4.19 -3.46 -4.25
CA ARG A 45 4.31 -4.18 -5.51
C ARG A 45 2.96 -4.29 -6.17
N ILE A 46 2.95 -4.70 -7.43
CA ILE A 46 1.72 -4.88 -8.17
C ILE A 46 1.73 -6.25 -8.84
N GLN A 47 0.61 -6.96 -8.72
CA GLN A 47 0.41 -8.25 -9.34
C GLN A 47 -0.10 -8.08 -10.77
N ALA A 48 -0.01 -9.15 -11.56
CA ALA A 48 -0.43 -9.11 -12.96
C ALA A 48 -1.90 -8.74 -13.12
N ASP A 49 -2.74 -9.04 -12.12
CA ASP A 49 -4.16 -8.71 -12.15
C ASP A 49 -4.46 -7.28 -11.70
N GLY A 50 -3.43 -6.49 -11.43
CA GLY A 50 -3.60 -5.10 -10.99
C GLY A 50 -3.75 -4.92 -9.49
N THR A 51 -3.67 -5.99 -8.70
CA THR A 51 -3.77 -5.88 -7.25
C THR A 51 -2.44 -5.39 -6.68
N ALA A 52 -2.48 -4.32 -5.89
CA ALA A 52 -1.32 -3.85 -5.15
C ALA A 52 -1.13 -4.73 -3.91
N ILE A 53 0.12 -4.94 -3.51
CA ILE A 53 0.44 -5.80 -2.39
C ILE A 53 1.67 -5.26 -1.67
N TRP A 54 1.60 -5.25 -0.34
CA TRP A 54 2.72 -4.79 0.48
C TRP A 54 2.62 -5.41 1.88
N GLU A 55 3.70 -5.29 2.65
CA GLU A 55 3.69 -5.66 4.06
C GLU A 55 3.60 -4.39 4.89
N GLU A 56 2.81 -4.43 5.94
CA GLU A 56 2.66 -3.29 6.83
C GLU A 56 2.67 -3.71 8.28
N GLU A 57 3.37 -2.91 9.11
CA GLU A 57 3.35 -3.04 10.55
C GLU A 57 2.19 -2.21 11.10
N ASP A 58 1.41 -2.80 12.02
CA ASP A 58 0.25 -2.10 12.55
C ASP A 58 -0.09 -2.54 13.96
N TYR A 59 -0.76 -1.65 14.67
CA TYR A 59 -1.23 -1.86 16.05
C TYR A 59 -2.74 -1.81 16.16
N CYS A 60 -3.43 -1.44 15.11
CA CYS A 60 -4.88 -1.18 15.18
C CYS A 60 -5.69 -2.45 15.30
N SER A 61 -6.87 -2.31 15.88
CA SER A 61 -7.89 -3.35 15.92
C SER A 61 -9.22 -2.72 15.49
N PRO A 62 -9.75 -3.08 14.33
CA PRO A 62 -9.21 -4.03 13.34
C PRO A 62 -7.92 -3.52 12.69
N PRO A 63 -7.16 -4.42 12.04
CA PRO A 63 -5.90 -4.02 11.40
C PRO A 63 -6.09 -2.90 10.40
N LEU A 64 -5.16 -1.93 10.43
CA LEU A 64 -5.10 -0.80 9.51
C LEU A 64 -6.27 0.18 9.64
N ALA A 65 -7.01 0.16 10.74
CA ALA A 65 -8.19 1.01 10.87
C ALA A 65 -7.88 2.49 10.65
N GLU A 66 -6.81 3.00 11.25
CA GLU A 66 -6.43 4.40 11.10
C GLU A 66 -5.90 4.71 9.71
N GLU A 67 -5.06 3.83 9.18
CA GLU A 67 -4.50 3.98 7.84
C GLU A 67 -5.60 3.97 6.77
N ARG A 68 -6.59 3.09 6.93
CA ARG A 68 -7.71 3.02 6.00
C ARG A 68 -8.52 4.30 6.01
N ALA A 69 -8.87 4.77 7.21
CA ALA A 69 -9.71 5.97 7.34
C ALA A 69 -9.01 7.21 6.80
N ALA A 70 -7.71 7.33 7.04
CA ALA A 70 -6.97 8.54 6.69
C ALA A 70 -6.47 8.54 5.25
N VAL A 71 -6.12 7.39 4.70
CA VAL A 71 -5.43 7.32 3.41
C VAL A 71 -5.97 6.22 2.50
N LEU A 72 -5.96 4.96 2.96
CA LEU A 72 -6.08 3.83 2.05
C LEU A 72 -7.44 3.76 1.35
N ASP A 73 -8.52 4.07 2.05
CA ASP A 73 -9.86 3.99 1.44
C ASP A 73 -10.06 5.04 0.33
N THR A 74 -9.25 6.10 0.33
CA THR A 74 -9.29 7.09 -0.74
C THR A 74 -8.73 6.55 -2.04
N TYR A 75 -7.69 5.72 -1.96
CA TYR A 75 -6.92 5.31 -3.14
C TYR A 75 -7.09 3.86 -3.53
N PHE A 76 -7.65 3.04 -2.63
CA PHE A 76 -7.77 1.61 -2.85
C PHE A 76 -9.16 1.11 -2.51
N GLU A 77 -9.52 -0.04 -3.10
CA GLU A 77 -10.73 -0.76 -2.73
C GLU A 77 -10.40 -2.25 -2.59
N GLY A 78 -11.30 -2.99 -1.97
CA GLY A 78 -11.11 -4.43 -1.79
C GLY A 78 -9.93 -4.77 -0.89
N ILE A 79 -9.69 -3.96 0.14
CA ILE A 79 -8.53 -4.12 1.02
C ILE A 79 -8.70 -5.36 1.87
N THR A 80 -7.71 -6.27 1.82
CA THR A 80 -7.65 -7.45 2.67
C THR A 80 -6.31 -7.52 3.36
N VAL A 81 -6.28 -8.16 4.53
CA VAL A 81 -5.04 -8.32 5.31
C VAL A 81 -4.87 -9.78 5.71
N GLU A 82 -3.61 -10.20 5.81
CA GLU A 82 -3.24 -11.54 6.25
C GLU A 82 -2.05 -11.40 7.20
N ARG A 83 -2.16 -11.99 8.39
CA ARG A 83 -1.06 -11.92 9.39
C ARG A 83 0.16 -12.67 8.89
N VAL A 84 1.33 -12.04 9.00
CA VAL A 84 2.62 -12.66 8.66
C VAL A 84 3.63 -12.32 9.74
N GLN A 85 4.81 -12.93 9.66
CA GLN A 85 5.94 -12.51 10.48
C GLN A 85 6.69 -11.39 9.79
N GLU A 86 7.42 -10.61 10.56
CA GLU A 86 8.16 -9.46 10.04
C GLU A 86 9.05 -9.88 8.87
N GLY A 87 8.90 -9.18 7.74
CA GLY A 87 9.70 -9.40 6.55
C GLY A 87 9.22 -10.53 5.66
N GLU A 88 8.35 -11.39 6.17
CA GLU A 88 7.87 -12.54 5.40
C GLU A 88 7.07 -12.11 4.17
N GLY A 89 6.26 -11.09 4.33
CA GLY A 89 5.47 -10.57 3.21
C GLY A 89 6.36 -10.02 2.10
N TRP A 90 7.34 -9.22 2.48
CA TRP A 90 8.27 -8.65 1.49
C TRP A 90 9.02 -9.72 0.73
N LYS A 91 9.40 -10.82 1.39
CA LYS A 91 10.06 -11.92 0.70
C LYS A 91 9.16 -12.55 -0.35
N GLN A 92 7.89 -12.71 -0.05
CA GLN A 92 6.95 -13.35 -0.96
C GLN A 92 6.74 -12.53 -2.24
N ILE A 93 6.87 -11.21 -2.16
CA ILE A 93 6.55 -10.31 -3.27
C ILE A 93 7.78 -9.66 -3.90
N ALA A 94 8.98 -10.08 -3.50
CA ALA A 94 10.20 -9.43 -3.94
C ALA A 94 10.40 -9.42 -5.45
N ASN A 95 9.82 -10.41 -6.16
CA ASN A 95 9.96 -10.52 -7.62
C ASN A 95 8.93 -9.73 -8.41
N LEU A 96 7.96 -9.14 -7.74
CA LEU A 96 6.93 -8.36 -8.42
C LEU A 96 7.42 -6.94 -8.73
N PRO A 97 6.90 -6.32 -9.81
CA PRO A 97 7.25 -4.93 -10.09
C PRO A 97 6.69 -3.99 -9.04
N ARG A 98 7.32 -2.84 -8.88
CA ARG A 98 6.87 -1.84 -7.92
C ARG A 98 5.64 -1.10 -8.42
N LEU A 99 4.70 -0.87 -7.52
CA LEU A 99 3.51 -0.09 -7.82
C LEU A 99 3.86 1.31 -8.31
N GLY A 100 4.83 1.97 -7.66
CA GLY A 100 5.24 3.33 -8.02
C GLY A 100 5.85 3.45 -9.40
N GLU A 101 6.36 2.37 -9.97
CA GLU A 101 6.95 2.35 -11.31
C GLU A 101 5.94 1.94 -12.38
N THR A 102 4.72 1.60 -11.98
CA THR A 102 3.67 1.15 -12.88
C THR A 102 2.78 2.32 -13.25
N ASN A 103 2.46 2.44 -14.53
CA ASN A 103 1.52 3.45 -15.00
C ASN A 103 0.27 2.75 -15.52
N ILE A 104 -0.73 2.61 -14.63
CA ILE A 104 -1.96 1.90 -14.97
C ILE A 104 -2.72 2.61 -16.08
N SER A 105 -2.67 3.94 -16.13
CA SER A 105 -3.38 4.68 -17.17
C SER A 105 -2.80 4.44 -18.55
N GLU A 106 -1.52 4.11 -18.65
CA GLU A 106 -0.90 3.75 -19.91
C GLU A 106 -1.20 2.31 -20.32
N ALA A 107 -1.49 1.45 -19.37
CA ALA A 107 -1.80 0.05 -19.65
C ALA A 107 -3.11 -0.11 -20.42
N SER A 108 -3.90 0.94 -20.55
CA SER A 108 -5.16 0.89 -21.26
C SER A 108 -5.02 1.09 -22.79
N TYR A 109 -3.86 1.33 -23.28
CA TYR A 109 -3.64 1.50 -24.72
C TYR A 109 -3.98 0.25 -25.50
#